data_6d0b82b55de7ab1cc521d07f2975150e
#
_entry.id   6d0b82b55de7ab1cc521d07f2975150e
#
_cell.length_a   1.000
_cell.length_b   1.000
_cell.length_c   1.000
_cell.angle_alpha   90.00
_cell.angle_beta   90.00
_cell.angle_gamma   90.00
#
_symmetry.space_group_name_H-M   'P 1'
#
loop_
_entity.id
_entity.type
_entity.pdbx_description
1 polymer ?
#
loop_
_entity_poly.entity_id
_entity_poly.type
_entity_poly.pdbx_seq_one_letter_code
_entity_poly.pdbx_strand_id
1 'polypeptide(L)'
;MKKILLCVVLLLACKDDNLDGFSFGDDLSDDLCPNCLWHDEFNGDALSVSNWNYELGYGNNGWGNDEWQEYTNKNTEMGDGDLIISAKKESDNLGKRDGSITSSRITTQGKFEFGPRTKIEARIKLPWGQGIWPAFWSLGANFSEVGWPACGEFDILEMVGANPLTHDNNKTVHSTNHWKHTDGNHAMYGNLKKMDNPLSSDYNIYELIWTEEFMETKINGISFHKIDINAGSVNEPFHKPFFFILNIAVGGNWPGSPNNETQFPQKMYVDYIRVFQLK
;
A
#
# COMPACT_ATOMS: atom_id res chain seq x y z
N MET A 1 -44.77 -37.88 54.50
CA MET A 1 -44.37 -39.00 53.62
C MET A 1 -43.81 -38.42 52.34
N LYS A 2 -42.48 -38.31 52.23
CA LYS A 2 -41.80 -37.83 51.03
C LYS A 2 -41.00 -38.98 50.45
N LYS A 3 -41.28 -39.37 49.23
CA LYS A 3 -40.60 -40.41 48.50
C LYS A 3 -39.29 -39.82 47.93
N ILE A 4 -38.19 -40.39 48.27
CA ILE A 4 -36.84 -40.11 47.70
C ILE A 4 -36.69 -41.03 46.50
N LEU A 5 -36.43 -40.39 45.32
CA LEU A 5 -36.13 -41.07 44.07
C LEU A 5 -34.60 -41.12 43.92
N LEU A 6 -34.06 -42.31 43.93
CA LEU A 6 -32.64 -42.61 43.80
C LEU A 6 -32.32 -42.68 42.29
N CYS A 7 -31.57 -41.71 41.75
CA CYS A 7 -31.01 -41.83 40.41
C CYS A 7 -29.67 -42.54 40.44
N VAL A 8 -29.65 -43.71 39.82
CA VAL A 8 -28.43 -44.48 39.55
C VAL A 8 -27.75 -43.88 38.32
N VAL A 9 -26.55 -43.35 38.49
CA VAL A 9 -25.70 -42.92 37.37
C VAL A 9 -24.86 -44.14 36.95
N LEU A 10 -25.13 -44.63 35.73
CA LEU A 10 -24.27 -45.61 35.07
C LEU A 10 -23.07 -44.86 34.49
N LEU A 11 -21.88 -45.13 35.00
CA LEU A 11 -20.61 -44.77 34.36
C LEU A 11 -20.34 -45.79 33.24
N LEU A 12 -20.52 -45.35 32.01
CA LEU A 12 -19.97 -46.01 30.83
C LEU A 12 -18.57 -45.43 30.56
N ALA A 13 -17.55 -46.24 30.79
CA ALA A 13 -16.20 -45.98 30.35
C ALA A 13 -16.15 -46.12 28.82
N CYS A 14 -15.96 -45.03 28.10
CA CYS A 14 -15.49 -45.06 26.72
C CYS A 14 -13.97 -45.00 26.72
N LYS A 15 -13.40 -45.93 25.98
CA LYS A 15 -11.98 -46.06 25.68
C LYS A 15 -11.46 -44.84 24.91
N ASP A 16 -10.20 -44.51 25.20
CA ASP A 16 -9.35 -43.63 24.42
C ASP A 16 -9.27 -44.08 22.95
N ASP A 17 -9.80 -43.29 22.06
CA ASP A 17 -9.44 -43.33 20.66
C ASP A 17 -8.80 -41.96 20.32
N ASN A 18 -7.56 -42.04 19.88
CA ASN A 18 -6.66 -41.05 19.33
C ASN A 18 -7.30 -39.75 18.85
N LEU A 19 -7.08 -38.67 19.57
CA LEU A 19 -7.16 -37.30 19.07
C LEU A 19 -5.77 -36.86 18.56
N ASP A 20 -5.29 -37.56 17.53
CA ASP A 20 -4.20 -37.05 16.70
C ASP A 20 -4.80 -36.09 15.65
N GLY A 21 -4.34 -34.85 15.66
CA GLY A 21 -4.39 -33.97 14.52
C GLY A 21 -5.52 -32.96 14.46
N PHE A 22 -5.70 -32.08 15.44
CA PHE A 22 -6.18 -30.73 15.17
C PHE A 22 -4.97 -29.82 15.03
N SER A 23 -4.47 -29.71 13.79
CA SER A 23 -3.63 -28.63 13.37
C SER A 23 -4.51 -27.38 13.33
N PHE A 24 -4.41 -26.52 14.35
CA PHE A 24 -4.84 -25.13 14.24
C PHE A 24 -3.82 -24.40 13.39
N GLY A 25 -4.02 -24.43 12.09
CA GLY A 25 -3.15 -23.83 11.10
C GLY A 25 -3.84 -23.71 9.75
N ASP A 26 -5.18 -23.70 9.72
CA ASP A 26 -5.91 -23.30 8.53
C ASP A 26 -5.94 -21.78 8.50
N ASP A 27 -5.21 -21.26 7.56
CA ASP A 27 -5.08 -19.86 7.22
C ASP A 27 -6.48 -19.25 6.95
N LEU A 28 -7.02 -18.53 7.95
CA LEU A 28 -8.31 -17.82 7.82
C LEU A 28 -8.28 -16.75 6.71
N SER A 29 -7.12 -16.53 6.08
CA SER A 29 -6.91 -15.55 5.03
C SER A 29 -7.62 -15.90 3.72
N ASP A 30 -7.69 -17.19 3.34
CA ASP A 30 -8.28 -17.64 2.08
C ASP A 30 -9.80 -17.43 2.00
N ASP A 31 -10.50 -17.39 3.15
CA ASP A 31 -11.94 -17.15 3.19
C ASP A 31 -12.35 -15.69 2.95
N LEU A 32 -11.45 -14.72 3.17
CA LEU A 32 -11.75 -13.30 3.06
C LEU A 32 -11.78 -12.80 1.60
N CYS A 33 -11.02 -13.47 0.71
CA CYS A 33 -11.02 -13.15 -0.70
C CYS A 33 -10.88 -14.42 -1.59
N PRO A 34 -11.90 -15.28 -1.66
CA PRO A 34 -11.80 -16.61 -2.29
C PRO A 34 -11.52 -16.58 -3.80
N ASN A 35 -11.63 -15.41 -4.47
CA ASN A 35 -11.36 -15.23 -5.89
C ASN A 35 -10.11 -14.38 -6.16
N CYS A 36 -9.32 -14.05 -5.13
CA CYS A 36 -8.08 -13.32 -5.29
C CYS A 36 -6.96 -14.24 -5.81
N LEU A 37 -6.08 -13.68 -6.64
CA LEU A 37 -4.77 -14.26 -6.91
C LEU A 37 -3.82 -14.09 -5.72
N TRP A 38 -3.97 -12.98 -5.03
CA TRP A 38 -3.25 -12.59 -3.84
C TRP A 38 -4.02 -11.52 -3.09
N HIS A 39 -3.90 -11.51 -1.77
CA HIS A 39 -4.43 -10.44 -0.95
C HIS A 39 -3.66 -10.32 0.37
N ASP A 40 -3.77 -9.17 1.00
CA ASP A 40 -3.42 -8.94 2.39
C ASP A 40 -4.53 -8.11 3.03
N GLU A 41 -5.19 -8.68 4.02
CA GLU A 41 -6.30 -8.06 4.78
C GLU A 41 -5.79 -7.43 6.08
N PHE A 42 -4.50 -7.45 6.32
CA PHE A 42 -3.82 -6.86 7.46
C PHE A 42 -4.41 -7.20 8.84
N ASN A 43 -5.01 -8.39 8.97
CA ASN A 43 -5.69 -8.88 10.18
C ASN A 43 -4.72 -9.51 11.21
N GLY A 44 -3.42 -9.55 10.92
CA GLY A 44 -2.40 -10.12 11.82
C GLY A 44 -1.99 -9.15 12.92
N ASP A 45 -1.21 -9.66 13.89
CA ASP A 45 -0.64 -8.84 14.98
C ASP A 45 0.62 -8.08 14.55
N ALA A 46 1.19 -8.41 13.38
CA ALA A 46 2.39 -7.80 12.81
C ALA A 46 2.36 -7.89 11.28
N LEU A 47 3.12 -6.99 10.62
CA LEU A 47 3.28 -7.02 9.16
C LEU A 47 3.84 -8.38 8.72
N SER A 48 3.17 -9.02 7.77
CA SER A 48 3.55 -10.33 7.23
C SER A 48 4.91 -10.26 6.51
N VAL A 49 5.93 -10.87 7.10
CA VAL A 49 7.26 -10.94 6.48
C VAL A 49 7.31 -11.89 5.28
N SER A 50 6.29 -12.70 5.04
CA SER A 50 6.14 -13.47 3.80
C SER A 50 5.69 -12.61 2.64
N ASN A 51 4.92 -11.54 2.90
CA ASN A 51 4.37 -10.64 1.89
C ASN A 51 5.21 -9.38 1.69
N TRP A 52 5.84 -8.85 2.77
CA TRP A 52 6.46 -7.53 2.77
C TRP A 52 7.92 -7.54 3.23
N ASN A 53 8.70 -6.64 2.64
CA ASN A 53 10.02 -6.22 3.11
C ASN A 53 9.94 -4.77 3.57
N TYR A 54 10.80 -4.39 4.52
CA TYR A 54 11.07 -2.98 4.81
C TYR A 54 12.23 -2.48 3.96
N GLU A 55 12.10 -1.30 3.40
CA GLU A 55 13.20 -0.51 2.87
C GLU A 55 13.59 0.54 3.92
N LEU A 56 14.87 0.63 4.27
CA LEU A 56 15.33 1.37 5.44
C LEU A 56 16.27 2.53 5.07
N GLY A 57 16.30 3.55 5.94
CA GLY A 57 17.20 4.69 5.85
C GLY A 57 16.71 5.78 4.91
N TYR A 58 17.66 6.52 4.35
CA TYR A 58 17.36 7.72 3.53
C TYR A 58 17.39 7.46 2.03
N GLY A 59 17.76 6.24 1.61
CA GLY A 59 17.96 5.94 0.20
C GLY A 59 19.02 6.81 -0.47
N ASN A 60 19.19 6.66 -1.78
CA ASN A 60 20.06 7.52 -2.56
C ASN A 60 19.39 8.88 -2.75
N ASN A 61 20.07 9.96 -2.30
CA ASN A 61 19.60 11.34 -2.45
C ASN A 61 18.16 11.56 -1.98
N GLY A 62 17.77 11.00 -0.80
CA GLY A 62 16.41 11.04 -0.30
C GLY A 62 15.46 10.35 -1.27
N TRP A 63 15.73 9.08 -1.55
CA TRP A 63 14.97 8.20 -2.45
C TRP A 63 14.76 8.78 -3.87
N GLY A 64 15.71 9.62 -4.32
CA GLY A 64 15.67 10.28 -5.62
C GLY A 64 14.87 11.59 -5.65
N ASN A 65 14.10 11.89 -4.63
CA ASN A 65 13.14 13.00 -4.56
C ASN A 65 13.52 14.10 -3.55
N ASP A 66 14.73 13.99 -2.96
CA ASP A 66 15.18 14.88 -1.90
C ASP A 66 14.31 14.84 -0.63
N GLU A 67 13.70 13.67 -0.35
CA GLU A 67 12.86 13.42 0.82
C GLU A 67 13.63 13.59 2.13
N TRP A 68 12.92 13.90 3.22
CA TRP A 68 13.51 14.28 4.50
C TRP A 68 13.57 13.14 5.51
N GLN A 69 12.56 12.26 5.53
CA GLN A 69 12.38 11.22 6.54
C GLN A 69 13.43 10.10 6.43
N GLU A 70 13.70 9.47 7.55
CA GLU A 70 14.30 8.16 7.62
C GLU A 70 13.21 7.08 7.58
N TYR A 71 13.28 6.13 6.66
CA TYR A 71 12.41 4.98 6.69
C TYR A 71 12.92 3.94 7.67
N THR A 72 12.03 3.47 8.55
CA THR A 72 12.32 2.49 9.60
C THR A 72 11.26 1.38 9.62
N ASN A 73 11.56 0.28 10.30
CA ASN A 73 10.61 -0.79 10.59
C ASN A 73 9.78 -0.55 11.89
N LYS A 74 9.89 0.64 12.49
CA LYS A 74 9.18 1.03 13.73
C LYS A 74 7.97 1.93 13.46
N ASN A 75 7.72 2.23 12.21
CA ASN A 75 6.69 3.16 11.76
C ASN A 75 5.49 2.45 11.12
N THR A 76 5.41 1.12 11.24
CA THR A 76 4.23 0.32 10.94
C THR A 76 3.67 -0.27 12.23
N GLU A 77 2.36 -0.32 12.33
CA GLU A 77 1.62 -1.04 13.36
C GLU A 77 0.39 -1.69 12.73
N MET A 78 -0.09 -2.77 13.32
CA MET A 78 -1.36 -3.40 12.97
C MET A 78 -2.37 -2.99 14.02
N GLY A 79 -3.56 -2.58 13.61
CA GLY A 79 -4.60 -2.16 14.55
C GLY A 79 -5.96 -2.04 13.89
N ASP A 80 -6.98 -2.55 14.55
CA ASP A 80 -8.39 -2.52 14.12
C ASP A 80 -8.62 -3.12 12.71
N GLY A 81 -7.76 -4.08 12.29
CA GLY A 81 -7.82 -4.70 10.97
C GLY A 81 -7.09 -3.90 9.87
N ASP A 82 -6.31 -2.91 10.23
CA ASP A 82 -5.54 -2.08 9.31
C ASP A 82 -4.03 -2.29 9.47
N LEU A 83 -3.30 -2.16 8.38
CA LEU A 83 -1.92 -1.73 8.41
C LEU A 83 -1.89 -0.21 8.57
N ILE A 84 -1.19 0.28 9.58
CA ILE A 84 -1.01 1.71 9.86
C ILE A 84 0.44 2.09 9.62
N ILE A 85 0.70 2.90 8.59
CA ILE A 85 2.00 3.52 8.36
C ILE A 85 1.99 4.91 8.97
N SER A 86 3.00 5.22 9.80
CA SER A 86 3.07 6.49 10.54
C SER A 86 4.30 7.30 10.16
N ALA A 87 4.11 8.52 9.66
CA ALA A 87 5.16 9.53 9.63
C ALA A 87 5.20 10.24 11.00
N LYS A 88 6.34 10.21 11.66
CA LYS A 88 6.52 10.71 13.05
C LYS A 88 7.58 11.81 13.10
N LYS A 89 7.35 12.75 14.02
CA LYS A 89 8.32 13.74 14.42
C LYS A 89 9.08 13.21 15.65
N GLU A 90 10.39 13.08 15.54
CA GLU A 90 11.26 12.56 16.59
C GLU A 90 12.00 13.69 17.34
N SER A 91 12.00 14.93 16.80
CA SER A 91 12.67 16.09 17.35
C SER A 91 11.85 17.36 17.08
N ASP A 92 11.95 18.35 17.99
CA ASP A 92 11.28 19.65 17.80
C ASP A 92 11.88 20.48 16.66
N ASN A 93 13.14 20.27 16.35
CA ASN A 93 13.80 20.88 15.20
C ASN A 93 13.73 19.92 14.02
N LEU A 94 12.89 20.23 13.05
CA LEU A 94 12.79 19.43 11.83
C LEU A 94 13.93 19.76 10.89
N GLY A 95 14.69 18.74 10.54
CA GLY A 95 15.78 18.81 9.57
C GLY A 95 15.67 17.72 8.51
N LYS A 96 16.37 17.96 7.41
CA LYS A 96 16.38 17.08 6.26
C LYS A 96 17.40 15.96 6.48
N ARG A 97 16.91 14.70 6.56
CA ARG A 97 17.74 13.50 6.71
C ARG A 97 18.67 13.53 7.94
N ASP A 98 18.16 14.01 9.05
CA ASP A 98 18.91 14.15 10.32
C ASP A 98 18.32 13.31 11.47
N GLY A 99 17.33 12.46 11.18
CA GLY A 99 16.64 11.63 12.16
C GLY A 99 15.47 12.33 12.86
N SER A 100 15.19 13.60 12.54
CA SER A 100 14.10 14.34 13.15
C SER A 100 12.71 13.91 12.66
N ILE A 101 12.65 13.21 11.53
CA ILE A 101 11.42 12.67 10.94
C ILE A 101 11.66 11.21 10.57
N THR A 102 10.77 10.33 11.02
CA THR A 102 10.77 8.92 10.64
C THR A 102 9.46 8.55 9.95
N SER A 103 9.50 7.53 9.08
CA SER A 103 8.34 6.95 8.42
C SER A 103 8.59 5.48 8.09
N SER A 104 7.74 4.87 7.28
CA SER A 104 7.97 3.52 6.77
C SER A 104 7.73 3.44 5.27
N ARG A 105 8.52 2.58 4.62
CA ARG A 105 8.36 2.14 3.24
C ARG A 105 8.48 0.63 3.21
N ILE A 106 7.45 -0.01 2.66
CA ILE A 106 7.36 -1.46 2.55
C ILE A 106 7.12 -1.87 1.11
N THR A 107 7.58 -3.06 0.73
CA THR A 107 7.52 -3.53 -0.65
C THR A 107 7.31 -5.05 -0.72
N THR A 108 6.60 -5.51 -1.76
CA THR A 108 6.47 -6.93 -2.08
C THR A 108 7.58 -7.45 -2.99
N GLN A 109 8.66 -6.69 -3.23
CA GLN A 109 9.77 -7.07 -4.10
C GLN A 109 10.34 -8.45 -3.74
N GLY A 110 10.39 -9.36 -4.73
CA GLY A 110 10.87 -10.73 -4.54
C GLY A 110 9.95 -11.64 -3.71
N LYS A 111 8.71 -11.21 -3.43
CA LYS A 111 7.71 -11.96 -2.66
C LYS A 111 6.42 -12.13 -3.44
N PHE A 112 5.87 -11.06 -3.96
CA PHE A 112 4.69 -11.09 -4.81
C PHE A 112 4.83 -10.13 -5.97
N GLU A 113 4.46 -10.61 -7.15
CA GLU A 113 4.47 -9.85 -8.40
C GLU A 113 3.12 -10.01 -9.11
N PHE A 114 2.69 -8.97 -9.80
CA PHE A 114 1.47 -8.93 -10.60
C PHE A 114 1.75 -8.30 -11.96
N GLY A 115 0.85 -8.44 -12.91
CA GLY A 115 1.08 -7.95 -14.27
C GLY A 115 -0.21 -7.80 -15.07
N PRO A 116 -0.12 -7.75 -16.42
CA PRO A 116 -1.29 -7.68 -17.30
C PRO A 116 -2.34 -8.76 -16.97
N ARG A 117 -3.60 -8.44 -17.26
CA ARG A 117 -4.79 -9.23 -16.95
C ARG A 117 -5.08 -9.35 -15.46
N THR A 118 -4.75 -8.29 -14.68
CA THR A 118 -5.11 -8.20 -13.27
C THR A 118 -5.96 -6.97 -12.96
N LYS A 119 -6.81 -7.08 -11.93
CA LYS A 119 -7.42 -5.96 -11.23
C LYS A 119 -6.81 -5.90 -9.84
N ILE A 120 -6.32 -4.74 -9.46
CA ILE A 120 -5.90 -4.44 -8.09
C ILE A 120 -6.96 -3.58 -7.44
N GLU A 121 -7.24 -3.82 -6.17
CA GLU A 121 -8.13 -3.03 -5.35
C GLU A 121 -7.50 -2.85 -3.97
N ALA A 122 -7.37 -1.61 -3.53
CA ALA A 122 -6.88 -1.26 -2.20
C ALA A 122 -7.83 -0.29 -1.52
N ARG A 123 -8.15 -0.53 -0.25
CA ARG A 123 -8.97 0.35 0.57
C ARG A 123 -8.08 1.10 1.55
N ILE A 124 -7.90 2.41 1.30
CA ILE A 124 -6.89 3.22 2.00
C ILE A 124 -7.50 4.54 2.46
N LYS A 125 -7.16 4.96 3.69
CA LYS A 125 -7.40 6.31 4.21
C LYS A 125 -6.07 7.03 4.35
N LEU A 126 -5.97 8.23 3.75
CA LEU A 126 -4.71 8.95 3.63
C LEU A 126 -4.44 9.89 4.81
N PRO A 127 -3.16 10.19 5.09
CA PRO A 127 -2.75 11.32 5.91
C PRO A 127 -3.04 12.65 5.20
N TRP A 128 -2.66 13.77 5.83
CA TRP A 128 -2.78 15.12 5.26
C TRP A 128 -1.69 16.04 5.80
N GLY A 129 -1.56 17.22 5.21
CA GLY A 129 -0.70 18.28 5.72
C GLY A 129 0.47 18.62 4.81
N GLN A 130 0.99 19.83 4.99
CA GLN A 130 2.10 20.35 4.19
C GLN A 130 3.33 19.43 4.28
N GLY A 131 3.86 19.07 3.12
CA GLY A 131 5.05 18.21 3.00
C GLY A 131 4.78 16.72 3.20
N ILE A 132 3.53 16.28 3.38
CA ILE A 132 3.15 14.87 3.54
C ILE A 132 2.83 14.30 2.15
N TRP A 133 3.45 13.14 1.84
CA TRP A 133 3.35 12.49 0.53
C TRP A 133 3.17 10.97 0.68
N PRO A 134 1.93 10.52 0.88
CA PRO A 134 1.58 9.11 0.85
C PRO A 134 1.53 8.59 -0.58
N ALA A 135 1.95 7.34 -0.77
CA ALA A 135 1.86 6.64 -2.04
C ALA A 135 1.54 5.15 -1.88
N PHE A 136 0.74 4.64 -2.83
CA PHE A 136 0.59 3.23 -3.17
C PHE A 136 0.90 3.07 -4.65
N TRP A 137 2.01 2.45 -4.94
CA TRP A 137 2.63 2.44 -6.24
C TRP A 137 3.39 1.15 -6.52
N SER A 138 4.04 1.05 -7.68
CA SER A 138 4.69 -0.16 -8.11
C SER A 138 5.88 0.12 -9.04
N LEU A 139 6.87 -0.77 -9.01
CA LEU A 139 8.00 -0.81 -9.94
C LEU A 139 8.04 -2.14 -10.68
N GLY A 140 8.58 -2.14 -11.89
CA GLY A 140 8.83 -3.37 -12.64
C GLY A 140 9.73 -4.33 -11.86
N ALA A 141 9.38 -5.62 -11.85
CA ALA A 141 10.09 -6.67 -11.10
C ALA A 141 11.57 -6.78 -11.48
N ASN A 142 11.93 -6.38 -12.70
CA ASN A 142 13.30 -6.32 -13.19
C ASN A 142 14.07 -5.03 -12.77
N PHE A 143 13.55 -4.25 -11.82
CA PHE A 143 14.18 -3.02 -11.33
C PHE A 143 15.65 -3.19 -10.97
N SER A 144 16.02 -4.29 -10.29
CA SER A 144 17.40 -4.56 -9.89
C SER A 144 18.35 -4.81 -11.08
N GLU A 145 17.82 -5.13 -12.25
CA GLU A 145 18.59 -5.44 -13.46
C GLU A 145 18.76 -4.21 -14.36
N VAL A 146 17.67 -3.49 -14.58
CA VAL A 146 17.62 -2.41 -15.60
C VAL A 146 17.53 -1.02 -15.00
N GLY A 147 17.18 -0.90 -13.71
CA GLY A 147 17.04 0.36 -13.00
C GLY A 147 15.84 1.20 -13.46
N TRP A 148 15.61 2.29 -12.75
CA TRP A 148 14.62 3.30 -13.09
C TRP A 148 15.15 4.29 -14.14
N PRO A 149 14.35 4.77 -15.10
CA PRO A 149 12.95 4.46 -15.34
C PRO A 149 12.72 3.30 -16.32
N ALA A 150 13.75 2.51 -16.65
CA ALA A 150 13.65 1.45 -17.65
C ALA A 150 12.80 0.25 -17.19
N CYS A 151 12.72 -0.01 -15.88
CA CYS A 151 11.85 -1.05 -15.34
C CYS A 151 10.36 -0.70 -15.47
N GLY A 152 10.01 0.58 -15.64
CA GLY A 152 8.65 1.11 -15.53
C GLY A 152 8.28 1.37 -14.06
N GLU A 153 7.43 2.36 -13.86
CA GLU A 153 6.79 2.71 -12.58
C GLU A 153 5.34 3.04 -12.84
N PHE A 154 4.48 2.62 -11.94
CA PHE A 154 3.08 2.96 -11.99
C PHE A 154 2.57 3.34 -10.60
N ASP A 155 2.14 4.59 -10.49
CA ASP A 155 1.56 5.15 -9.28
C ASP A 155 0.05 4.99 -9.33
N ILE A 156 -0.48 4.03 -8.55
CA ILE A 156 -1.93 3.79 -8.43
C ILE A 156 -2.56 4.96 -7.67
N LEU A 157 -1.84 5.43 -6.65
CA LEU A 157 -2.27 6.48 -5.74
C LEU A 157 -1.06 7.28 -5.28
N GLU A 158 -1.10 8.58 -5.50
CA GLU A 158 -0.26 9.55 -4.82
C GLU A 158 -1.08 10.76 -4.40
N MET A 159 -0.71 11.39 -3.29
CA MET A 159 -1.23 12.67 -2.87
C MET A 159 -0.09 13.53 -2.30
N VAL A 160 -0.02 14.79 -2.68
CA VAL A 160 0.83 15.77 -1.99
C VAL A 160 -0.03 16.61 -1.06
N GLY A 161 0.24 16.49 0.23
CA GLY A 161 -0.48 17.23 1.24
C GLY A 161 -0.16 18.72 1.23
N ALA A 162 -1.11 19.50 1.73
CA ALA A 162 -0.96 20.94 1.91
C ALA A 162 -1.76 21.39 3.13
N ASN A 163 -1.67 22.68 3.48
CA ASN A 163 -2.54 23.27 4.48
C ASN A 163 -4.00 23.11 4.06
N PRO A 164 -4.84 22.38 4.83
CA PRO A 164 -6.21 22.08 4.43
C PRO A 164 -7.13 23.29 4.36
N LEU A 165 -6.73 24.42 4.99
CA LEU A 165 -7.52 25.65 4.98
C LEU A 165 -7.30 26.48 3.72
N THR A 166 -6.20 26.28 3.01
CA THR A 166 -5.78 27.15 1.91
C THR A 166 -5.67 26.43 0.56
N HIS A 167 -5.57 25.08 0.55
CA HIS A 167 -5.34 24.30 -0.67
C HIS A 167 -6.19 23.01 -0.70
N ASP A 168 -6.62 22.66 -1.90
CA ASP A 168 -7.38 21.45 -2.15
C ASP A 168 -6.51 20.19 -2.36
N ASN A 169 -5.20 20.29 -2.19
CA ASN A 169 -4.27 19.19 -2.44
C ASN A 169 -4.63 17.92 -1.63
N ASN A 170 -5.06 18.05 -0.37
CA ASN A 170 -5.52 16.92 0.46
C ASN A 170 -6.80 16.23 -0.07
N LYS A 171 -7.41 16.76 -1.14
CA LYS A 171 -8.56 16.18 -1.86
C LYS A 171 -8.17 15.62 -3.22
N THR A 172 -6.92 15.77 -3.65
CA THR A 172 -6.50 15.45 -5.00
C THR A 172 -5.64 14.19 -5.00
N VAL A 173 -6.12 13.17 -5.69
CA VAL A 173 -5.34 11.97 -5.99
C VAL A 173 -4.71 12.11 -7.37
N HIS A 174 -3.48 11.63 -7.48
CA HIS A 174 -2.71 11.53 -8.73
C HIS A 174 -2.48 10.05 -9.06
N SER A 175 -2.41 9.75 -10.35
CA SER A 175 -1.96 8.47 -10.89
C SER A 175 -1.09 8.72 -12.10
N THR A 176 0.07 8.07 -12.17
CA THR A 176 1.10 8.35 -13.16
C THR A 176 1.79 7.06 -13.62
N ASN A 177 2.12 6.98 -14.90
CA ASN A 177 3.05 6.00 -15.44
C ASN A 177 4.37 6.70 -15.75
N HIS A 178 5.50 6.07 -15.38
CA HIS A 178 6.83 6.52 -15.72
C HIS A 178 7.60 5.41 -16.45
N TRP A 179 8.32 5.77 -17.52
CA TRP A 179 9.10 4.81 -18.30
C TRP A 179 10.29 5.46 -18.99
N LYS A 180 11.15 4.62 -19.54
CA LYS A 180 12.24 5.08 -20.40
C LYS A 180 11.72 5.20 -21.83
N HIS A 181 11.75 6.40 -22.40
CA HIS A 181 11.41 6.66 -23.79
C HIS A 181 12.47 6.09 -24.74
N THR A 182 12.14 5.94 -26.03
CA THR A 182 13.04 5.41 -27.06
C THR A 182 14.30 6.26 -27.28
N ASP A 183 14.27 7.55 -26.94
CA ASP A 183 15.43 8.46 -26.95
C ASP A 183 16.33 8.32 -25.71
N GLY A 184 15.98 7.41 -24.79
CA GLY A 184 16.71 7.14 -23.56
C GLY A 184 16.33 8.02 -22.38
N ASN A 185 15.49 9.04 -22.57
CA ASN A 185 15.05 9.94 -21.52
C ASN A 185 13.90 9.36 -20.70
N HIS A 186 13.69 9.91 -19.51
CA HIS A 186 12.50 9.65 -18.71
C HIS A 186 11.27 10.25 -19.38
N ALA A 187 10.23 9.47 -19.50
CA ALA A 187 8.90 9.89 -19.95
C ALA A 187 7.86 9.57 -18.89
N MET A 188 6.80 10.35 -18.84
CA MET A 188 5.68 10.13 -17.93
C MET A 188 4.36 10.56 -18.56
N TYR A 189 3.28 9.92 -18.11
CA TYR A 189 1.92 10.32 -18.41
C TYR A 189 1.05 10.07 -17.19
N GLY A 190 0.36 11.11 -16.71
CA GLY A 190 -0.46 11.04 -15.51
C GLY A 190 -1.68 11.92 -15.57
N ASN A 191 -2.63 11.64 -14.72
CA ASN A 191 -3.84 12.40 -14.49
C ASN A 191 -4.12 12.53 -12.99
N LEU A 192 -5.04 13.42 -12.67
CA LEU A 192 -5.48 13.65 -11.30
C LEU A 192 -7.00 13.67 -11.19
N LYS A 193 -7.49 13.40 -9.98
CA LYS A 193 -8.90 13.53 -9.62
C LYS A 193 -9.02 14.30 -8.33
N LYS A 194 -9.73 15.43 -8.37
CA LYS A 194 -10.16 16.14 -7.18
C LYS A 194 -11.48 15.56 -6.67
N MET A 195 -11.50 15.21 -5.39
CA MET A 195 -12.66 14.72 -4.67
C MET A 195 -13.37 15.86 -3.93
N ASP A 196 -14.61 15.65 -3.53
CA ASP A 196 -15.37 16.65 -2.78
C ASP A 196 -14.85 16.80 -1.35
N ASN A 197 -14.49 15.68 -0.72
CA ASN A 197 -13.97 15.62 0.64
C ASN A 197 -12.45 15.34 0.66
N PRO A 198 -11.74 15.74 1.74
CA PRO A 198 -10.37 15.32 1.95
C PRO A 198 -10.23 13.79 1.94
N LEU A 199 -9.16 13.27 1.33
CA LEU A 199 -8.86 11.84 1.26
C LEU A 199 -8.51 11.23 2.64
N SER A 200 -8.33 12.09 3.63
CA SER A 200 -8.14 11.73 5.04
C SER A 200 -9.43 11.60 5.85
N SER A 201 -10.58 11.99 5.28
CA SER A 201 -11.87 11.97 5.99
C SER A 201 -12.40 10.56 6.18
N ASP A 202 -12.18 9.69 5.20
CA ASP A 202 -12.66 8.32 5.19
C ASP A 202 -11.78 7.45 4.27
N TYR A 203 -11.99 6.14 4.31
CA TYR A 203 -11.40 5.21 3.37
C TYR A 203 -11.94 5.46 1.96
N ASN A 204 -11.04 5.36 0.99
CA ASN A 204 -11.39 5.33 -0.42
C ASN A 204 -10.89 4.01 -1.03
N ILE A 205 -11.58 3.54 -2.07
CA ILE A 205 -11.18 2.38 -2.85
C ILE A 205 -10.41 2.87 -4.06
N TYR A 206 -9.13 2.47 -4.14
CA TYR A 206 -8.25 2.74 -5.26
C TYR A 206 -8.11 1.47 -6.09
N GLU A 207 -8.36 1.57 -7.39
CA GLU A 207 -8.36 0.42 -8.28
C GLU A 207 -7.43 0.65 -9.45
N LEU A 208 -6.71 -0.40 -9.85
CA LEU A 208 -6.04 -0.50 -11.13
C LEU A 208 -6.66 -1.64 -11.93
N ILE A 209 -7.12 -1.36 -13.15
CA ILE A 209 -7.46 -2.35 -14.17
C ILE A 209 -6.29 -2.42 -15.15
N TRP A 210 -5.58 -3.53 -15.18
CA TRP A 210 -4.44 -3.73 -16.06
C TRP A 210 -4.72 -4.86 -17.04
N THR A 211 -4.98 -4.51 -18.29
CA THR A 211 -5.18 -5.43 -19.39
C THR A 211 -3.90 -5.58 -20.23
N GLU A 212 -3.96 -6.33 -21.31
CA GLU A 212 -2.88 -6.38 -22.30
C GLU A 212 -2.85 -5.15 -23.22
N GLU A 213 -3.84 -4.27 -23.13
CA GLU A 213 -4.00 -3.10 -24.00
C GLU A 213 -3.81 -1.79 -23.25
N PHE A 214 -4.28 -1.72 -21.99
CA PHE A 214 -4.29 -0.49 -21.24
C PHE A 214 -4.15 -0.72 -19.73
N MET A 215 -3.75 0.35 -19.03
CA MET A 215 -3.87 0.49 -17.59
C MET A 215 -4.86 1.61 -17.28
N GLU A 216 -5.80 1.37 -16.36
CA GLU A 216 -6.85 2.32 -15.97
C GLU A 216 -6.95 2.39 -14.46
N THR A 217 -6.81 3.62 -13.89
CA THR A 217 -6.97 3.86 -12.46
C THR A 217 -8.32 4.48 -12.15
N LYS A 218 -8.91 3.99 -11.04
CA LYS A 218 -10.18 4.50 -10.52
C LYS A 218 -10.05 4.83 -9.03
N ILE A 219 -10.86 5.77 -8.58
CA ILE A 219 -11.14 6.02 -7.17
C ILE A 219 -12.64 5.91 -6.93
N ASN A 220 -13.06 5.05 -6.00
CA ASN A 220 -14.46 4.77 -5.69
C ASN A 220 -15.29 4.46 -6.96
N GLY A 221 -14.72 3.65 -7.87
CA GLY A 221 -15.32 3.28 -9.14
C GLY A 221 -15.27 4.35 -10.24
N ILE A 222 -14.79 5.57 -9.95
CA ILE A 222 -14.69 6.67 -10.92
C ILE A 222 -13.32 6.61 -11.62
N SER A 223 -13.30 6.34 -12.92
CA SER A 223 -12.10 6.37 -13.75
C SER A 223 -11.55 7.80 -13.87
N PHE A 224 -10.24 7.95 -13.70
CA PHE A 224 -9.60 9.27 -13.84
C PHE A 224 -8.25 9.23 -14.57
N HIS A 225 -7.60 8.09 -14.70
CA HIS A 225 -6.40 7.92 -15.50
C HIS A 225 -6.52 6.68 -16.36
N LYS A 226 -6.08 6.77 -17.61
CA LYS A 226 -6.02 5.63 -18.54
C LYS A 226 -4.92 5.86 -19.57
N ILE A 227 -4.11 4.83 -19.81
CA ILE A 227 -3.02 4.83 -20.79
C ILE A 227 -3.10 3.59 -21.66
N ASP A 228 -2.92 3.77 -22.97
CA ASP A 228 -2.71 2.68 -23.93
C ASP A 228 -1.25 2.21 -23.81
N ILE A 229 -1.05 0.96 -23.34
CA ILE A 229 0.29 0.41 -23.13
C ILE A 229 0.88 -0.26 -24.39
N ASN A 230 0.15 -0.29 -25.51
CA ASN A 230 0.66 -0.73 -26.80
C ASN A 230 1.22 0.40 -27.66
N ALA A 231 1.09 1.66 -27.20
CA ALA A 231 1.49 2.82 -27.96
C ALA A 231 2.98 3.17 -27.78
N GLY A 232 3.74 3.14 -28.86
CA GLY A 232 5.11 3.67 -28.89
C GLY A 232 6.06 3.09 -27.86
N SER A 233 6.76 3.95 -27.11
CA SER A 233 7.75 3.55 -26.10
C SER A 233 7.15 3.09 -24.78
N VAL A 234 5.85 3.24 -24.55
CA VAL A 234 5.15 2.78 -23.34
C VAL A 234 5.12 1.25 -23.25
N ASN A 235 5.13 0.59 -24.40
CA ASN A 235 4.94 -0.84 -24.52
C ASN A 235 5.93 -1.67 -23.68
N GLU A 236 7.21 -1.33 -23.71
CA GLU A 236 8.29 -2.19 -23.18
C GLU A 236 8.10 -2.58 -21.70
N PRO A 237 7.97 -1.64 -20.72
CA PRO A 237 7.91 -2.03 -19.32
C PRO A 237 6.53 -2.55 -18.87
N PHE A 238 5.42 -2.03 -19.44
CA PHE A 238 4.08 -2.31 -18.94
C PHE A 238 3.45 -3.62 -19.45
N HIS A 239 4.25 -4.49 -20.04
CA HIS A 239 3.90 -5.90 -20.33
C HIS A 239 4.69 -6.89 -19.45
N LYS A 240 5.43 -6.40 -18.46
CA LYS A 240 6.23 -7.19 -17.51
C LYS A 240 5.60 -7.19 -16.12
N PRO A 241 6.00 -8.11 -15.23
CA PRO A 241 5.53 -8.11 -13.85
C PRO A 241 6.04 -6.89 -13.06
N PHE A 242 5.27 -6.46 -12.07
CA PHE A 242 5.56 -5.38 -11.13
C PHE A 242 5.37 -5.87 -9.69
N PHE A 243 5.95 -5.14 -8.72
CA PHE A 243 5.75 -5.35 -7.30
C PHE A 243 5.22 -4.08 -6.63
N PHE A 244 4.51 -4.22 -5.52
CA PHE A 244 3.93 -3.10 -4.78
C PHE A 244 4.93 -2.39 -3.87
N ILE A 245 4.69 -1.11 -3.66
CA ILE A 245 5.33 -0.27 -2.66
C ILE A 245 4.27 0.59 -1.97
N LEU A 246 4.36 0.70 -0.63
CA LEU A 246 3.57 1.58 0.22
C LEU A 246 4.50 2.42 1.07
N ASN A 247 4.27 3.74 1.13
CA ASN A 247 5.05 4.63 1.98
C ASN A 247 4.32 5.94 2.29
N ILE A 248 4.81 6.65 3.31
CA ILE A 248 4.58 8.08 3.47
C ILE A 248 5.93 8.77 3.39
N ALA A 249 6.21 9.48 2.32
CA ALA A 249 7.34 10.39 2.25
C ALA A 249 7.00 11.71 2.97
N VAL A 250 8.02 12.40 3.45
CA VAL A 250 7.88 13.72 4.09
C VAL A 250 8.94 14.66 3.54
N GLY A 251 8.49 15.82 3.05
CA GLY A 251 9.36 16.74 2.34
C GLY A 251 9.75 16.22 0.96
N GLY A 252 10.57 16.96 0.27
CA GLY A 252 11.05 16.62 -1.06
C GLY A 252 10.67 17.62 -2.13
N ASN A 253 11.05 17.30 -3.37
CA ASN A 253 10.92 18.22 -4.50
C ASN A 253 9.46 18.54 -4.85
N TRP A 254 8.55 17.59 -4.69
CA TRP A 254 7.15 17.75 -5.07
C TRP A 254 6.26 18.27 -3.94
N PRO A 255 6.22 17.66 -2.73
CA PRO A 255 5.34 18.13 -1.66
C PRO A 255 5.87 19.41 -0.98
N GLY A 256 7.13 19.79 -1.24
CA GLY A 256 7.82 20.84 -0.50
C GLY A 256 8.16 20.42 0.93
N SER A 257 8.69 21.34 1.72
CA SER A 257 9.08 21.08 3.11
C SER A 257 7.87 21.01 4.04
N PRO A 258 7.89 20.16 5.07
CA PRO A 258 6.99 20.30 6.20
C PRO A 258 7.25 21.64 6.90
N ASN A 259 6.25 22.18 7.55
CA ASN A 259 6.34 23.46 8.25
C ASN A 259 5.69 23.38 9.66
N ASN A 260 5.58 24.50 10.35
CA ASN A 260 5.00 24.55 11.70
C ASN A 260 3.51 24.18 11.76
N GLU A 261 2.83 24.14 10.62
CA GLU A 261 1.42 23.74 10.52
C GLU A 261 1.29 22.23 10.23
N THR A 262 2.39 21.55 9.88
CA THR A 262 2.40 20.11 9.65
C THR A 262 2.26 19.40 10.98
N GLN A 263 1.11 18.77 11.17
CA GLN A 263 0.85 17.99 12.38
C GLN A 263 1.45 16.60 12.28
N PHE A 264 2.02 16.10 13.36
CA PHE A 264 2.54 14.75 13.49
C PHE A 264 1.95 14.06 14.73
N PRO A 265 1.78 12.72 14.74
CA PRO A 265 2.04 11.81 13.64
C PRO A 265 0.99 11.92 12.52
N GLN A 266 1.41 11.72 11.28
CA GLN A 266 0.51 11.53 10.14
C GLN A 266 0.42 10.04 9.83
N LYS A 267 -0.79 9.53 9.61
CA LYS A 267 -1.05 8.10 9.48
C LYS A 267 -1.79 7.77 8.18
N MET A 268 -1.31 6.77 7.47
CA MET A 268 -2.02 6.10 6.39
C MET A 268 -2.54 4.77 6.92
N TYR A 269 -3.83 4.53 6.72
CA TYR A 269 -4.51 3.29 7.11
C TYR A 269 -4.83 2.49 5.86
N VAL A 270 -4.40 1.24 5.82
CA VAL A 270 -4.65 0.31 4.71
C VAL A 270 -5.43 -0.87 5.26
N ASP A 271 -6.72 -0.94 4.90
CA ASP A 271 -7.64 -2.00 5.32
C ASP A 271 -7.32 -3.31 4.57
N TYR A 272 -7.20 -3.22 3.24
CA TYR A 272 -6.80 -4.37 2.43
C TYR A 272 -6.14 -3.97 1.12
N ILE A 273 -5.39 -4.93 0.55
CA ILE A 273 -4.97 -4.94 -0.87
C ILE A 273 -5.35 -6.30 -1.45
N ARG A 274 -6.07 -6.29 -2.57
CA ARG A 274 -6.58 -7.48 -3.27
C ARG A 274 -6.20 -7.46 -4.73
N VAL A 275 -5.75 -8.58 -5.25
CA VAL A 275 -5.39 -8.77 -6.67
C VAL A 275 -6.24 -9.88 -7.27
N PHE A 276 -6.97 -9.56 -8.33
CA PHE A 276 -7.88 -10.47 -9.02
C PHE A 276 -7.38 -10.74 -10.43
N GLN A 277 -7.67 -11.94 -10.93
CA GLN A 277 -7.49 -12.27 -12.35
C GLN A 277 -8.61 -11.65 -13.18
N LEU A 278 -8.28 -10.87 -14.21
CA LEU A 278 -9.24 -10.50 -15.26
C LEU A 278 -9.46 -11.68 -16.21
N LYS A 279 -10.72 -11.91 -16.54
CA LYS A 279 -11.14 -12.99 -17.45
C LYS A 279 -10.90 -12.62 -18.92
#